data_d352058c23f5ae1a31d6c8c5925f016c
#
_entry.id   d352058c23f5ae1a31d6c8c5925f016c
#
_cell.length_a   1.000
_cell.length_b   1.000
_cell.length_c   1.000
_cell.angle_alpha   90.00
_cell.angle_beta   90.00
_cell.angle_gamma   90.00
#
_symmetry.space_group_name_H-M   'P 1'
#
loop_
_entity.id
_entity.type
_entity.pdbx_description
1 polymer ?
#
loop_
_entity_poly.entity_id
_entity_poly.type
_entity_poly.pdbx_seq_one_letter_code
_entity_poly.pdbx_strand_id
1 'polypeptide(L)'
;MKRSLICFFVLLIVSTTIAQEQSFLILGDIHYDRMEDHDLTWLSEKPDDLRQIKEYTQITKDIWPAFSSHLRHKVLQYDPAVKAVVQLGDLSEGLAGSEKKADQMARAVVEAVEAVNMPVPWIIIKGNHDITGPGASEAFNNHYIPLFQRQLKRNDITSSGYAHHIGENLFVAFDPWDKSEDVLDQLDKNLSSTDARFKFLMVHVPVIPINERCWYLYRDEPGKRKRLLEIIAKNKAVVLTAHLHLYSVVRRETDHGPVVQLSFNSVVRDLNRKTRDKVYTRFGWNLATDHPEWEPATLNKRILLLDEESRYVTFFKQQELPGYGLITTNSDEEEIFLEYYAGVNNVPYERMCISDLLK
;
A
#
# COMPACT_ATOMS: atom_id res chain seq x y z
N MET A 1 6.30 -57.18 -52.99
CA MET A 1 6.23 -56.68 -51.65
C MET A 1 6.78 -55.26 -51.63
N LYS A 2 5.93 -54.21 -51.56
CA LYS A 2 6.36 -52.83 -51.49
C LYS A 2 6.27 -52.45 -49.96
N ARG A 3 7.41 -52.12 -49.34
CA ARG A 3 7.46 -51.59 -47.97
C ARG A 3 7.25 -50.09 -48.02
N SER A 4 6.11 -49.59 -47.53
CA SER A 4 5.87 -48.18 -47.29
C SER A 4 6.56 -47.74 -46.01
N LEU A 5 7.48 -46.80 -46.11
CA LEU A 5 8.16 -46.13 -45.01
C LEU A 5 7.27 -44.95 -44.54
N ILE A 6 6.65 -45.10 -43.39
CA ILE A 6 5.89 -44.01 -42.75
C ILE A 6 6.88 -43.18 -41.91
N CYS A 7 7.23 -41.99 -42.39
CA CYS A 7 7.97 -41.00 -41.60
C CYS A 7 7.03 -40.31 -40.61
N PHE A 8 7.23 -40.57 -39.34
CA PHE A 8 6.59 -39.78 -38.25
C PHE A 8 7.34 -38.45 -38.09
N PHE A 9 6.71 -37.35 -38.50
CA PHE A 9 7.18 -36.00 -38.14
C PHE A 9 6.68 -35.71 -36.71
N VAL A 10 7.60 -35.71 -35.75
CA VAL A 10 7.35 -35.18 -34.39
C VAL A 10 7.47 -33.68 -34.48
N LEU A 11 6.34 -32.97 -34.46
CA LEU A 11 6.29 -31.52 -34.32
C LEU A 11 6.65 -31.20 -32.84
N LEU A 12 7.88 -30.76 -32.60
CA LEU A 12 8.25 -30.14 -31.37
C LEU A 12 7.57 -28.75 -31.32
N ILE A 13 6.44 -28.64 -30.59
CA ILE A 13 5.87 -27.36 -30.22
C ILE A 13 6.78 -26.80 -29.12
N VAL A 14 7.74 -25.95 -29.47
CA VAL A 14 8.45 -25.11 -28.54
C VAL A 14 7.43 -24.06 -28.10
N SER A 15 6.82 -24.28 -26.94
CA SER A 15 6.07 -23.24 -26.25
C SER A 15 7.08 -22.17 -25.82
N THR A 16 7.24 -21.14 -26.62
CA THR A 16 7.87 -19.90 -26.13
C THR A 16 6.91 -19.32 -25.10
N THR A 17 7.18 -19.54 -23.85
CA THR A 17 6.59 -18.72 -22.77
C THR A 17 7.04 -17.30 -23.05
N ILE A 18 6.14 -16.49 -23.61
CA ILE A 18 6.37 -15.05 -23.72
C ILE A 18 6.51 -14.57 -22.26
N ALA A 19 7.62 -13.91 -21.95
CA ALA A 19 7.82 -13.22 -20.68
C ALA A 19 6.55 -12.47 -20.30
N GLN A 20 5.94 -12.84 -19.19
CA GLN A 20 4.68 -12.23 -18.81
C GLN A 20 4.98 -11.09 -17.85
N GLU A 21 5.23 -9.90 -18.39
CA GLU A 21 5.22 -8.69 -17.59
C GLU A 21 3.81 -8.42 -17.05
N GLN A 22 3.73 -8.09 -15.78
CA GLN A 22 2.48 -7.76 -15.11
C GLN A 22 2.65 -6.47 -14.32
N SER A 23 1.69 -5.56 -14.49
CA SER A 23 1.72 -4.29 -13.77
C SER A 23 0.58 -4.17 -12.77
N PHE A 24 0.83 -3.40 -11.71
CA PHE A 24 -0.09 -3.14 -10.60
C PHE A 24 -0.07 -1.66 -10.30
N LEU A 25 -1.24 -1.02 -10.27
CA LEU A 25 -1.38 0.37 -9.86
C LEU A 25 -1.50 0.43 -8.34
N ILE A 26 -0.63 1.20 -7.68
CA ILE A 26 -0.53 1.26 -6.21
C ILE A 26 -1.00 2.63 -5.73
N LEU A 27 -1.94 2.63 -4.79
CA LEU A 27 -2.47 3.82 -4.13
C LEU A 27 -2.17 3.73 -2.62
N GLY A 28 -1.75 4.84 -2.04
CA GLY A 28 -1.73 5.03 -0.59
C GLY A 28 -3.10 5.48 -0.08
N ASP A 29 -3.06 6.31 0.96
CA ASP A 29 -4.24 6.89 1.60
C ASP A 29 -5.09 7.66 0.58
N ILE A 30 -6.41 7.45 0.58
CA ILE A 30 -7.37 8.19 -0.26
C ILE A 30 -8.19 9.14 0.60
N HIS A 31 -8.59 8.71 1.80
CA HIS A 31 -9.44 9.45 2.72
C HIS A 31 -10.71 9.99 2.04
N TYR A 32 -11.42 9.10 1.32
CA TYR A 32 -12.71 9.49 0.75
C TYR A 32 -13.66 9.93 1.85
N ASP A 33 -14.22 11.12 1.73
CA ASP A 33 -15.02 11.73 2.79
C ASP A 33 -16.14 12.59 2.26
N ARG A 34 -17.26 12.62 3.00
CA ARG A 34 -18.39 13.51 2.75
C ARG A 34 -18.92 14.05 4.08
N MET A 35 -19.12 15.36 4.15
CA MET A 35 -19.57 16.04 5.37
C MET A 35 -20.88 15.46 5.93
N GLU A 36 -21.79 15.01 5.07
CA GLU A 36 -23.06 14.41 5.47
C GLU A 36 -22.94 13.05 6.15
N ASP A 37 -21.78 12.39 6.06
CA ASP A 37 -21.50 11.10 6.69
C ASP A 37 -21.00 11.25 8.14
N HIS A 38 -20.97 12.47 8.67
CA HIS A 38 -20.52 12.76 10.03
C HIS A 38 -21.65 13.23 10.95
N ASP A 39 -21.49 12.91 12.24
CA ASP A 39 -22.25 13.53 13.33
C ASP A 39 -21.56 14.83 13.76
N LEU A 40 -22.06 15.96 13.26
CA LEU A 40 -21.45 17.26 13.53
C LEU A 40 -21.58 17.68 15.00
N THR A 41 -22.54 17.13 15.75
CA THR A 41 -22.67 17.38 17.20
C THR A 41 -21.50 16.71 17.93
N TRP A 42 -21.20 15.45 17.58
CA TRP A 42 -20.07 14.73 18.14
C TRP A 42 -18.72 15.38 17.78
N LEU A 43 -18.59 15.90 16.56
CA LEU A 43 -17.39 16.59 16.08
C LEU A 43 -17.22 18.00 16.65
N SER A 44 -18.29 18.65 17.11
CA SER A 44 -18.20 20.00 17.67
C SER A 44 -17.26 20.09 18.90
N GLU A 45 -17.06 18.98 19.59
CA GLU A 45 -16.12 18.84 20.71
C GLU A 45 -14.67 18.50 20.30
N LYS A 46 -14.42 18.37 18.99
CA LYS A 46 -13.15 17.88 18.38
C LYS A 46 -12.72 18.80 17.22
N PRO A 47 -12.28 20.03 17.52
CA PRO A 47 -12.03 21.05 16.50
C PRO A 47 -10.93 20.65 15.48
N ASP A 48 -9.92 19.90 15.89
CA ASP A 48 -8.86 19.45 15.01
C ASP A 48 -9.36 18.35 14.05
N ASP A 49 -10.14 17.38 14.55
CA ASP A 49 -10.79 16.37 13.73
C ASP A 49 -11.74 17.02 12.71
N LEU A 50 -12.56 17.97 13.17
CA LEU A 50 -13.48 18.70 12.29
C LEU A 50 -12.74 19.49 11.20
N ARG A 51 -11.58 20.08 11.51
CA ARG A 51 -10.75 20.78 10.53
C ARG A 51 -10.23 19.79 9.46
N GLN A 52 -9.74 18.65 9.88
CA GLN A 52 -9.24 17.57 9.00
C GLN A 52 -10.36 17.04 8.10
N ILE A 53 -11.53 16.73 8.66
CA ILE A 53 -12.70 16.27 7.92
C ILE A 53 -13.14 17.29 6.85
N LYS A 54 -13.18 18.59 7.17
CA LYS A 54 -13.46 19.63 6.17
C LYS A 54 -12.47 19.62 5.02
N GLU A 55 -11.20 19.41 5.29
CA GLU A 55 -10.16 19.31 4.26
C GLU A 55 -10.40 18.09 3.36
N TYR A 56 -10.61 16.91 3.93
CA TYR A 56 -10.80 15.67 3.14
C TYR A 56 -12.14 15.66 2.39
N THR A 57 -13.22 16.19 2.99
CA THR A 57 -14.48 16.41 2.27
C THR A 57 -14.25 17.29 1.02
N GLN A 58 -13.44 18.37 1.14
CA GLN A 58 -13.15 19.24 0.01
C GLN A 58 -12.30 18.53 -1.05
N ILE A 59 -11.29 17.75 -0.64
CA ILE A 59 -10.47 16.93 -1.55
C ILE A 59 -11.33 15.91 -2.28
N THR A 60 -12.22 15.22 -1.58
CA THR A 60 -13.14 14.25 -2.18
C THR A 60 -14.02 14.90 -3.23
N LYS A 61 -14.57 16.07 -2.93
CA LYS A 61 -15.46 16.80 -3.84
C LYS A 61 -14.73 17.32 -5.08
N ASP A 62 -13.57 17.95 -4.91
CA ASP A 62 -12.93 18.73 -5.97
C ASP A 62 -11.89 17.92 -6.76
N ILE A 63 -11.25 16.97 -6.11
CA ILE A 63 -10.09 16.25 -6.67
C ILE A 63 -10.44 14.83 -7.09
N TRP A 64 -11.14 14.06 -6.24
CA TRP A 64 -11.38 12.66 -6.48
C TRP A 64 -12.00 12.33 -7.85
N PRO A 65 -13.00 13.07 -8.37
CA PRO A 65 -13.58 12.75 -9.68
C PRO A 65 -12.57 12.80 -10.83
N ALA A 66 -11.68 13.79 -10.83
CA ALA A 66 -10.63 13.93 -11.84
C ALA A 66 -9.50 12.93 -11.63
N PHE A 67 -9.08 12.72 -10.38
CA PHE A 67 -8.01 11.79 -10.03
C PHE A 67 -8.41 10.34 -10.33
N SER A 68 -9.58 9.89 -9.90
CA SER A 68 -10.07 8.53 -10.18
C SER A 68 -10.28 8.26 -11.67
N SER A 69 -10.79 9.26 -12.43
CA SER A 69 -10.88 9.19 -13.89
C SER A 69 -9.50 9.04 -14.53
N HIS A 70 -8.50 9.80 -14.08
CA HIS A 70 -7.12 9.68 -14.55
C HIS A 70 -6.53 8.29 -14.26
N LEU A 71 -6.71 7.76 -13.05
CA LEU A 71 -6.27 6.42 -12.68
C LEU A 71 -6.87 5.34 -13.58
N ARG A 72 -8.20 5.43 -13.81
CA ARG A 72 -8.88 4.51 -14.72
C ARG A 72 -8.31 4.58 -16.14
N HIS A 73 -8.07 5.78 -16.65
CA HIS A 73 -7.46 5.97 -17.97
C HIS A 73 -6.05 5.39 -18.02
N LYS A 74 -5.24 5.62 -16.97
CA LYS A 74 -3.90 5.04 -16.84
C LYS A 74 -3.93 3.51 -16.89
N VAL A 75 -4.85 2.87 -16.15
CA VAL A 75 -5.02 1.41 -16.15
C VAL A 75 -5.38 0.87 -17.54
N LEU A 76 -6.21 1.58 -18.29
CA LEU A 76 -6.62 1.18 -19.64
C LEU A 76 -5.52 1.29 -20.70
N GLN A 77 -4.56 2.21 -20.50
CA GLN A 77 -3.57 2.55 -21.52
C GLN A 77 -2.16 2.08 -21.20
N TYR A 78 -1.91 1.63 -19.96
CA TYR A 78 -0.56 1.25 -19.55
C TYR A 78 -0.14 -0.08 -20.17
N ASP A 79 1.09 -0.13 -20.67
CA ASP A 79 1.74 -1.32 -21.20
C ASP A 79 3.06 -1.52 -20.42
N PRO A 80 3.25 -2.70 -19.83
CA PRO A 80 2.42 -3.90 -19.83
C PRO A 80 1.12 -3.75 -19.01
N ALA A 81 0.08 -4.49 -19.42
CA ALA A 81 -1.28 -4.33 -18.90
C ALA A 81 -1.38 -4.44 -17.37
N VAL A 82 -2.03 -3.47 -16.75
CA VAL A 82 -2.33 -3.48 -15.31
C VAL A 82 -3.29 -4.62 -14.97
N LYS A 83 -3.00 -5.39 -13.93
CA LYS A 83 -3.76 -6.56 -13.49
C LYS A 83 -4.64 -6.30 -12.26
N ALA A 84 -4.25 -5.35 -11.42
CA ALA A 84 -5.05 -4.93 -10.27
C ALA A 84 -4.68 -3.51 -9.84
N VAL A 85 -5.60 -2.88 -9.11
CA VAL A 85 -5.35 -1.68 -8.29
C VAL A 85 -5.13 -2.15 -6.86
N VAL A 86 -4.00 -1.81 -6.25
CA VAL A 86 -3.69 -2.07 -4.84
C VAL A 86 -3.89 -0.79 -4.06
N GLN A 87 -4.76 -0.81 -3.04
CA GLN A 87 -5.03 0.32 -2.16
C GLN A 87 -4.61 -0.04 -0.73
N LEU A 88 -3.75 0.79 -0.16
CA LEU A 88 -2.97 0.49 1.04
C LEU A 88 -3.58 1.01 2.35
N GLY A 89 -4.92 1.00 2.45
CA GLY A 89 -5.66 1.41 3.66
C GLY A 89 -5.96 2.92 3.71
N ASP A 90 -6.72 3.32 4.72
CA ASP A 90 -7.29 4.67 4.84
C ASP A 90 -8.05 5.06 3.57
N LEU A 91 -8.95 4.15 3.15
CA LEU A 91 -9.83 4.37 2.02
C LEU A 91 -10.91 5.40 2.39
N SER A 92 -11.43 5.34 3.64
CA SER A 92 -12.29 6.36 4.25
C SER A 92 -11.54 7.26 5.21
N GLU A 93 -12.11 8.45 5.51
CA GLU A 93 -11.58 9.33 6.56
C GLU A 93 -11.90 8.86 7.98
N GLY A 94 -12.96 8.06 8.15
CA GLY A 94 -13.41 7.65 9.47
C GLY A 94 -14.05 8.79 10.28
N LEU A 95 -14.05 8.66 11.63
CA LEU A 95 -14.56 9.71 12.54
C LEU A 95 -16.03 10.10 12.31
N ALA A 96 -16.84 9.14 11.88
CA ALA A 96 -18.26 9.39 11.55
C ALA A 96 -19.11 9.85 12.75
N GLY A 97 -18.70 9.53 13.98
CA GLY A 97 -19.28 10.02 15.24
C GLY A 97 -20.44 9.19 15.79
N SER A 98 -21.03 8.28 15.00
CA SER A 98 -22.04 7.33 15.47
C SER A 98 -22.06 6.08 14.58
N GLU A 99 -22.54 4.95 15.09
CA GLU A 99 -22.69 3.68 14.35
C GLU A 99 -23.46 3.85 13.04
N LYS A 100 -24.57 4.59 13.09
CA LYS A 100 -25.38 4.88 11.90
C LYS A 100 -24.59 5.66 10.85
N LYS A 101 -23.80 6.62 11.27
CA LYS A 101 -22.97 7.44 10.35
C LYS A 101 -21.79 6.65 9.82
N ALA A 102 -21.18 5.77 10.64
CA ALA A 102 -20.13 4.87 10.21
C ALA A 102 -20.62 3.89 9.13
N ASP A 103 -21.81 3.30 9.31
CA ASP A 103 -22.45 2.45 8.28
C ASP A 103 -22.72 3.23 6.98
N GLN A 104 -23.24 4.46 7.10
CA GLN A 104 -23.47 5.33 5.95
C GLN A 104 -22.17 5.67 5.20
N MET A 105 -21.11 6.05 5.92
CA MET A 105 -19.79 6.36 5.36
C MET A 105 -19.19 5.16 4.65
N ALA A 106 -19.15 3.99 5.30
CA ALA A 106 -18.58 2.78 4.71
C ALA A 106 -19.30 2.38 3.41
N ARG A 107 -20.63 2.52 3.37
CA ARG A 107 -21.43 2.29 2.16
C ARG A 107 -21.08 3.29 1.05
N ALA A 108 -20.98 4.58 1.38
CA ALA A 108 -20.64 5.62 0.41
C ALA A 108 -19.25 5.41 -0.21
N VAL A 109 -18.28 4.97 0.60
CA VAL A 109 -16.93 4.62 0.12
C VAL A 109 -16.97 3.43 -0.84
N VAL A 110 -17.69 2.35 -0.50
CA VAL A 110 -17.86 1.20 -1.39
C VAL A 110 -18.49 1.62 -2.72
N GLU A 111 -19.55 2.43 -2.67
CA GLU A 111 -20.21 2.99 -3.87
C GLU A 111 -19.22 3.82 -4.70
N ALA A 112 -18.38 4.63 -4.05
CA ALA A 112 -17.39 5.46 -4.74
C ALA A 112 -16.31 4.61 -5.45
N VAL A 113 -15.82 3.53 -4.82
CA VAL A 113 -14.88 2.59 -5.43
C VAL A 113 -15.50 1.90 -6.65
N GLU A 114 -16.73 1.40 -6.50
CA GLU A 114 -17.44 0.72 -7.60
C GLU A 114 -17.80 1.68 -8.74
N ALA A 115 -18.14 2.94 -8.44
CA ALA A 115 -18.43 3.97 -9.43
C ALA A 115 -17.24 4.35 -10.33
N VAL A 116 -16.00 4.17 -9.87
CA VAL A 116 -14.81 4.33 -10.74
C VAL A 116 -14.86 3.39 -11.93
N ASN A 117 -15.53 2.24 -11.80
CA ASN A 117 -15.66 1.22 -12.84
C ASN A 117 -14.29 0.82 -13.43
N MET A 118 -13.35 0.46 -12.56
CA MET A 118 -12.03 -0.02 -12.97
C MET A 118 -12.16 -1.30 -13.79
N PRO A 119 -11.39 -1.45 -14.88
CA PRO A 119 -11.41 -2.66 -15.71
C PRO A 119 -10.72 -3.86 -15.05
N VAL A 120 -10.09 -3.66 -13.90
CA VAL A 120 -9.34 -4.64 -13.11
C VAL A 120 -9.80 -4.63 -11.65
N PRO A 121 -9.61 -5.73 -10.88
CA PRO A 121 -10.01 -5.78 -9.49
C PRO A 121 -9.20 -4.82 -8.61
N TRP A 122 -9.81 -4.44 -7.48
CA TRP A 122 -9.15 -3.78 -6.38
C TRP A 122 -8.71 -4.80 -5.34
N ILE A 123 -7.45 -4.70 -4.90
CA ILE A 123 -6.89 -5.35 -3.72
C ILE A 123 -6.78 -4.28 -2.65
N ILE A 124 -7.55 -4.39 -1.57
CA ILE A 124 -7.68 -3.31 -0.57
C ILE A 124 -7.27 -3.86 0.79
N ILE A 125 -6.48 -3.11 1.54
CA ILE A 125 -6.19 -3.44 2.94
C ILE A 125 -6.84 -2.44 3.89
N LYS A 126 -6.88 -2.79 5.17
CA LYS A 126 -7.39 -1.94 6.25
C LYS A 126 -6.36 -0.87 6.63
N GLY A 127 -6.82 0.38 6.78
CA GLY A 127 -6.10 1.45 7.44
C GLY A 127 -6.71 1.81 8.81
N ASN A 128 -6.07 2.69 9.56
CA ASN A 128 -6.58 3.08 10.88
C ASN A 128 -7.85 3.96 10.78
N HIS A 129 -7.93 4.84 9.78
CA HIS A 129 -9.11 5.67 9.58
C HIS A 129 -10.33 4.85 9.21
N ASP A 130 -10.19 3.75 8.47
CA ASP A 130 -11.28 2.86 8.12
C ASP A 130 -12.01 2.24 9.34
N ILE A 131 -11.37 2.24 10.53
CA ILE A 131 -11.90 1.69 11.77
C ILE A 131 -11.92 2.69 12.94
N THR A 132 -11.68 3.99 12.68
CA THR A 132 -11.63 5.01 13.72
C THR A 132 -13.01 5.64 13.95
N GLY A 133 -13.46 5.60 15.20
CA GLY A 133 -14.73 6.19 15.65
C GLY A 133 -15.79 5.15 16.00
N PRO A 134 -16.92 5.61 16.60
CA PRO A 134 -18.01 4.73 17.00
C PRO A 134 -18.61 3.97 15.82
N GLY A 135 -18.68 2.64 15.91
CA GLY A 135 -19.24 1.75 14.89
C GLY A 135 -18.37 1.48 13.65
N ALA A 136 -17.22 2.16 13.50
CA ALA A 136 -16.41 2.09 12.30
C ALA A 136 -15.86 0.67 12.04
N SER A 137 -15.42 -0.06 13.06
CA SER A 137 -14.93 -1.44 12.90
C SER A 137 -16.03 -2.40 12.45
N GLU A 138 -17.26 -2.23 12.92
CA GLU A 138 -18.40 -3.04 12.50
C GLU A 138 -18.80 -2.68 11.05
N ALA A 139 -18.88 -1.40 10.74
CA ALA A 139 -19.16 -0.91 9.39
C ALA A 139 -18.10 -1.41 8.37
N PHE A 140 -16.83 -1.40 8.75
CA PHE A 140 -15.76 -2.00 7.95
C PHE A 140 -16.07 -3.48 7.63
N ASN A 141 -16.34 -4.29 8.63
CA ASN A 141 -16.60 -5.71 8.42
C ASN A 141 -17.85 -5.92 7.55
N ASN A 142 -18.89 -5.12 7.74
CA ASN A 142 -20.17 -5.26 7.04
C ASN A 142 -20.14 -4.82 5.58
N HIS A 143 -19.24 -3.89 5.21
CA HIS A 143 -19.20 -3.32 3.87
C HIS A 143 -17.91 -3.60 3.10
N TYR A 144 -16.73 -3.52 3.74
CA TYR A 144 -15.44 -3.69 3.04
C TYR A 144 -15.10 -5.16 2.81
N ILE A 145 -15.37 -6.06 3.78
CA ILE A 145 -15.11 -7.49 3.54
C ILE A 145 -15.94 -8.03 2.37
N PRO A 146 -17.26 -7.74 2.25
CA PRO A 146 -18.02 -8.07 1.05
C PRO A 146 -17.50 -7.40 -0.24
N LEU A 147 -16.96 -6.17 -0.17
CA LEU A 147 -16.31 -5.54 -1.31
C LEU A 147 -15.08 -6.36 -1.76
N PHE A 148 -14.20 -6.76 -0.82
CA PHE A 148 -13.03 -7.59 -1.13
C PHE A 148 -13.45 -8.90 -1.81
N GLN A 149 -14.48 -9.57 -1.29
CA GLN A 149 -15.02 -10.81 -1.87
C GLN A 149 -15.48 -10.59 -3.32
N ARG A 150 -16.24 -9.52 -3.59
CA ARG A 150 -16.72 -9.22 -4.94
C ARG A 150 -15.59 -8.86 -5.90
N GLN A 151 -14.67 -8.00 -5.47
CA GLN A 151 -13.54 -7.55 -6.29
C GLN A 151 -12.61 -8.72 -6.67
N LEU A 152 -12.29 -9.58 -5.73
CA LEU A 152 -11.37 -10.70 -5.93
C LEU A 152 -12.07 -12.00 -6.34
N LYS A 153 -13.41 -12.02 -6.39
CA LYS A 153 -14.25 -13.22 -6.67
C LYS A 153 -13.92 -14.37 -5.72
N ARG A 154 -13.77 -14.06 -4.44
CA ARG A 154 -13.34 -14.99 -3.38
C ARG A 154 -14.22 -14.87 -2.14
N ASN A 155 -15.13 -15.85 -1.94
CA ASN A 155 -16.03 -15.88 -0.79
C ASN A 155 -15.35 -16.35 0.51
N ASP A 156 -14.12 -16.84 0.42
CA ASP A 156 -13.31 -17.31 1.57
C ASP A 156 -12.59 -16.16 2.31
N ILE A 157 -12.62 -14.93 1.80
CA ILE A 157 -12.11 -13.76 2.51
C ILE A 157 -13.12 -13.38 3.61
N THR A 158 -12.76 -13.64 4.86
CA THR A 158 -13.61 -13.37 6.04
C THR A 158 -13.02 -12.30 6.97
N SER A 159 -11.82 -11.82 6.68
CA SER A 159 -11.10 -10.80 7.46
C SER A 159 -10.27 -9.89 6.56
N SER A 160 -9.70 -8.83 7.13
CA SER A 160 -8.76 -7.92 6.46
C SER A 160 -7.36 -8.51 6.24
N GLY A 161 -7.02 -9.62 6.89
CA GLY A 161 -5.80 -10.39 6.64
C GLY A 161 -6.08 -11.51 5.63
N TYR A 162 -5.48 -11.44 4.45
CA TYR A 162 -5.65 -12.44 3.39
C TYR A 162 -4.46 -12.46 2.43
N ALA A 163 -4.34 -13.55 1.66
CA ALA A 163 -3.36 -13.66 0.58
C ALA A 163 -4.07 -13.82 -0.76
N HIS A 164 -3.55 -13.19 -1.82
CA HIS A 164 -4.11 -13.25 -3.17
C HIS A 164 -3.01 -13.38 -4.23
N HIS A 165 -3.18 -14.32 -5.15
CA HIS A 165 -2.26 -14.56 -6.26
C HIS A 165 -2.76 -13.93 -7.56
N ILE A 166 -1.86 -13.29 -8.30
CA ILE A 166 -2.07 -12.86 -9.67
C ILE A 166 -0.85 -13.30 -10.49
N GLY A 167 -0.99 -14.37 -11.26
CA GLY A 167 0.14 -15.00 -11.94
C GLY A 167 1.21 -15.45 -10.93
N GLU A 168 2.45 -15.02 -11.14
CA GLU A 168 3.58 -15.31 -10.24
C GLU A 168 3.73 -14.33 -9.08
N ASN A 169 2.77 -13.42 -8.91
CA ASN A 169 2.77 -12.42 -7.86
C ASN A 169 1.86 -12.84 -6.71
N LEU A 170 2.37 -12.77 -5.49
CA LEU A 170 1.62 -12.96 -4.25
C LEU A 170 1.48 -11.62 -3.53
N PHE A 171 0.26 -11.26 -3.22
CA PHE A 171 -0.09 -10.11 -2.37
C PHE A 171 -0.62 -10.62 -1.04
N VAL A 172 0.04 -10.28 0.07
CA VAL A 172 -0.38 -10.65 1.42
C VAL A 172 -0.83 -9.39 2.15
N ALA A 173 -2.11 -9.28 2.44
CA ALA A 173 -2.68 -8.26 3.30
C ALA A 173 -2.42 -8.63 4.76
N PHE A 174 -1.70 -7.80 5.48
CA PHE A 174 -1.44 -7.95 6.91
C PHE A 174 -2.24 -6.92 7.70
N ASP A 175 -3.09 -7.41 8.61
CA ASP A 175 -3.87 -6.55 9.50
C ASP A 175 -3.10 -6.30 10.81
N PRO A 176 -2.53 -5.11 11.05
CA PRO A 176 -1.79 -4.81 12.27
C PRO A 176 -2.68 -4.67 13.51
N TRP A 177 -4.00 -4.59 13.34
CA TRP A 177 -4.98 -4.51 14.43
C TRP A 177 -5.58 -5.88 14.79
N ASP A 178 -5.20 -6.94 14.08
CA ASP A 178 -5.49 -8.31 14.51
C ASP A 178 -4.71 -8.62 15.78
N LYS A 179 -5.44 -8.97 16.85
CA LYS A 179 -4.88 -9.25 18.18
C LYS A 179 -4.62 -10.73 18.41
N SER A 180 -4.78 -11.58 17.40
CA SER A 180 -4.47 -13.00 17.52
C SER A 180 -2.98 -13.20 17.82
N GLU A 181 -2.67 -14.16 18.71
CA GLU A 181 -1.29 -14.44 19.11
C GLU A 181 -0.45 -15.01 17.95
N ASP A 182 -1.08 -15.67 17.00
CA ASP A 182 -0.47 -16.36 15.86
C ASP A 182 -0.42 -15.51 14.57
N VAL A 183 -0.77 -14.22 14.63
CA VAL A 183 -0.84 -13.35 13.43
C VAL A 183 0.47 -13.33 12.63
N LEU A 184 1.63 -13.34 13.29
CA LEU A 184 2.93 -13.43 12.62
C LEU A 184 3.24 -14.84 12.08
N ASP A 185 2.73 -15.89 12.72
CA ASP A 185 2.84 -17.27 12.21
C ASP A 185 2.02 -17.43 10.94
N GLN A 186 0.81 -16.86 10.90
CA GLN A 186 -0.02 -16.86 9.70
C GLN A 186 0.62 -16.06 8.57
N LEU A 187 1.24 -14.90 8.87
CA LEU A 187 2.00 -14.12 7.90
C LEU A 187 3.15 -14.93 7.30
N ASP A 188 3.98 -15.56 8.15
CA ASP A 188 5.11 -16.38 7.71
C ASP A 188 4.63 -17.55 6.84
N LYS A 189 3.57 -18.23 7.27
CA LYS A 189 2.93 -19.29 6.50
C LYS A 189 2.45 -18.80 5.12
N ASN A 190 1.77 -17.66 5.06
CA ASN A 190 1.26 -17.11 3.81
C ASN A 190 2.40 -16.75 2.83
N LEU A 191 3.51 -16.24 3.33
CA LEU A 191 4.66 -15.86 2.51
C LEU A 191 5.54 -17.07 2.13
N SER A 192 5.67 -18.08 3.01
CA SER A 192 6.57 -19.23 2.80
C SER A 192 5.93 -20.42 2.09
N SER A 193 4.59 -20.59 2.18
CA SER A 193 3.87 -21.73 1.63
C SER A 193 3.55 -21.63 0.13
N THR A 194 4.30 -20.80 -0.61
CA THR A 194 4.06 -20.51 -2.03
C THR A 194 5.36 -20.47 -2.79
N ASP A 195 5.31 -20.88 -4.05
CA ASP A 195 6.35 -20.76 -5.06
C ASP A 195 6.23 -19.46 -5.89
N ALA A 196 5.39 -18.52 -5.44
CA ALA A 196 5.28 -17.20 -6.08
C ALA A 196 6.67 -16.55 -6.17
N ARG A 197 7.01 -16.10 -7.38
CA ARG A 197 8.31 -15.49 -7.66
C ARG A 197 8.46 -14.12 -7.01
N PHE A 198 7.37 -13.34 -7.03
CA PHE A 198 7.32 -12.00 -6.44
C PHE A 198 6.34 -11.96 -5.29
N LYS A 199 6.79 -11.48 -4.13
CA LYS A 199 5.98 -11.42 -2.92
C LYS A 199 5.88 -9.99 -2.43
N PHE A 200 4.66 -9.54 -2.20
CA PHE A 200 4.34 -8.20 -1.70
C PHE A 200 3.60 -8.32 -0.37
N LEU A 201 4.18 -7.77 0.69
CA LEU A 201 3.52 -7.58 1.96
C LEU A 201 2.83 -6.22 1.96
N MET A 202 1.52 -6.19 1.96
CA MET A 202 0.72 -4.98 2.07
C MET A 202 0.36 -4.76 3.53
N VAL A 203 0.83 -3.66 4.11
CA VAL A 203 0.52 -3.25 5.47
C VAL A 203 0.40 -1.73 5.53
N HIS A 204 -0.66 -1.21 6.15
CA HIS A 204 -0.91 0.24 6.16
C HIS A 204 0.20 1.02 6.87
N VAL A 205 0.53 0.62 8.10
CA VAL A 205 1.55 1.26 8.92
C VAL A 205 2.94 0.82 8.50
N PRO A 206 3.92 1.74 8.29
CA PRO A 206 5.30 1.39 7.96
C PRO A 206 5.93 0.39 8.93
N VAL A 207 6.77 -0.52 8.46
CA VAL A 207 7.57 -1.43 9.30
C VAL A 207 8.95 -0.85 9.63
N ILE A 208 9.41 0.09 8.78
CA ILE A 208 10.64 0.87 8.98
C ILE A 208 10.21 2.33 9.11
N PRO A 209 10.68 3.11 10.12
CA PRO A 209 10.35 4.52 10.23
C PRO A 209 10.85 5.29 9.00
N ILE A 210 10.09 6.29 8.54
CA ILE A 210 10.44 7.04 7.33
C ILE A 210 10.48 8.56 7.52
N ASN A 211 10.07 9.06 8.70
CA ASN A 211 10.02 10.49 8.96
C ASN A 211 10.20 10.82 10.46
N GLU A 212 10.04 12.10 10.79
CA GLU A 212 10.14 12.69 12.14
C GLU A 212 9.16 12.09 13.15
N ARG A 213 8.01 11.55 12.70
CA ARG A 213 6.98 10.98 13.60
C ARG A 213 7.43 9.67 14.25
N CYS A 214 8.32 8.93 13.59
CA CYS A 214 8.75 7.60 14.03
C CYS A 214 7.56 6.64 14.31
N TRP A 215 6.49 6.76 13.52
CA TRP A 215 5.34 5.87 13.58
C TRP A 215 5.61 4.66 12.67
N TYR A 216 5.84 3.53 13.31
CA TYR A 216 6.08 2.26 12.62
C TYR A 216 5.56 1.10 13.46
N LEU A 217 5.26 0.02 12.79
CA LEU A 217 4.64 -1.17 13.37
C LEU A 217 5.55 -1.82 14.41
N TYR A 218 4.97 -2.17 15.56
CA TYR A 218 5.65 -2.80 16.70
C TYR A 218 6.83 -1.98 17.27
N ARG A 219 6.77 -0.64 17.19
CA ARG A 219 7.79 0.25 17.75
C ARG A 219 8.08 -0.04 19.22
N ASP A 220 7.05 -0.29 20.00
CA ASP A 220 7.15 -0.51 21.44
C ASP A 220 7.16 -2.03 21.80
N GLU A 221 7.25 -2.92 20.79
CA GLU A 221 7.31 -4.38 20.89
C GLU A 221 8.52 -4.95 20.11
N PRO A 222 9.78 -4.73 20.57
CA PRO A 222 10.99 -5.00 19.79
C PRO A 222 11.13 -6.46 19.35
N GLY A 223 10.65 -7.40 20.17
CA GLY A 223 10.64 -8.83 19.82
C GLY A 223 9.74 -9.17 18.63
N LYS A 224 8.52 -8.62 18.61
CA LYS A 224 7.59 -8.79 17.48
C LYS A 224 8.13 -8.10 16.23
N ARG A 225 8.68 -6.88 16.38
CA ARG A 225 9.28 -6.14 15.27
C ARG A 225 10.44 -6.93 14.64
N LYS A 226 11.35 -7.45 15.48
CA LYS A 226 12.47 -8.28 14.99
C LYS A 226 11.95 -9.46 14.19
N ARG A 227 10.97 -10.21 14.72
CA ARG A 227 10.36 -11.36 14.05
C ARG A 227 9.69 -10.96 12.72
N LEU A 228 8.95 -9.86 12.68
CA LEU A 228 8.33 -9.34 11.46
C LEU A 228 9.38 -9.07 10.37
N LEU A 229 10.45 -8.35 10.72
CA LEU A 229 11.54 -8.05 9.78
C LEU A 229 12.25 -9.32 9.28
N GLU A 230 12.45 -10.32 10.14
CA GLU A 230 13.00 -11.62 9.77
C GLU A 230 12.10 -12.38 8.79
N ILE A 231 10.80 -12.40 9.03
CA ILE A 231 9.81 -13.04 8.13
C ILE A 231 9.88 -12.37 6.74
N ILE A 232 9.87 -11.04 6.69
CA ILE A 232 9.92 -10.27 5.44
C ILE A 232 11.22 -10.59 4.68
N ALA A 233 12.38 -10.50 5.35
CA ALA A 233 13.68 -10.71 4.74
C ALA A 233 13.86 -12.16 4.22
N LYS A 234 13.52 -13.17 5.02
CA LYS A 234 13.59 -14.60 4.63
C LYS A 234 12.76 -14.92 3.39
N ASN A 235 11.61 -14.26 3.27
CA ASN A 235 10.70 -14.46 2.15
C ASN A 235 10.97 -13.52 0.97
N LYS A 236 11.95 -12.59 1.08
CA LYS A 236 12.27 -11.56 0.09
C LYS A 236 11.03 -10.74 -0.34
N ALA A 237 10.13 -10.49 0.61
CA ALA A 237 8.90 -9.76 0.34
C ALA A 237 9.16 -8.25 0.30
N VAL A 238 8.65 -7.58 -0.75
CA VAL A 238 8.63 -6.11 -0.81
C VAL A 238 7.46 -5.61 0.02
N VAL A 239 7.74 -4.68 0.96
CA VAL A 239 6.70 -4.07 1.80
C VAL A 239 6.07 -2.90 1.07
N LEU A 240 4.76 -2.91 0.91
CA LEU A 240 3.96 -1.81 0.40
C LEU A 240 3.17 -1.19 1.57
N THR A 241 3.34 0.11 1.79
CA THR A 241 2.76 0.81 2.95
C THR A 241 2.30 2.23 2.61
N ALA A 242 1.57 2.88 3.53
CA ALA A 242 1.02 4.22 3.37
C ALA A 242 1.05 5.01 4.70
N HIS A 243 -0.07 5.49 5.26
CA HIS A 243 -0.27 6.05 6.60
C HIS A 243 0.35 7.43 6.87
N LEU A 244 1.57 7.68 6.39
CA LEU A 244 2.30 8.91 6.72
C LEU A 244 2.20 9.98 5.62
N HIS A 245 1.43 9.72 4.57
CA HIS A 245 1.21 10.60 3.40
C HIS A 245 2.53 11.04 2.74
N LEU A 246 3.47 10.10 2.64
CA LEU A 246 4.79 10.34 2.06
C LEU A 246 5.09 9.29 0.99
N TYR A 247 5.74 9.74 -0.10
CA TYR A 247 6.44 8.82 -0.97
C TYR A 247 7.81 8.49 -0.37
N SER A 248 8.13 7.20 -0.24
CA SER A 248 9.43 6.78 0.31
C SER A 248 9.85 5.43 -0.23
N VAL A 249 11.16 5.27 -0.42
CA VAL A 249 11.84 4.00 -0.67
C VAL A 249 12.92 3.82 0.37
N VAL A 250 12.88 2.72 1.11
CA VAL A 250 13.85 2.40 2.17
C VAL A 250 14.34 0.98 2.00
N ARG A 251 15.68 0.79 2.10
CA ARG A 251 16.33 -0.51 2.23
C ARG A 251 17.01 -0.59 3.60
N ARG A 252 16.69 -1.63 4.35
CA ARG A 252 17.21 -1.91 5.68
C ARG A 252 17.80 -3.31 5.75
N GLU A 253 19.01 -3.42 6.27
CA GLU A 253 19.67 -4.73 6.46
C GLU A 253 19.12 -5.47 7.69
N THR A 254 19.07 -6.79 7.57
CA THR A 254 18.82 -7.73 8.67
C THR A 254 19.80 -8.92 8.58
N ASP A 255 19.85 -9.75 9.62
CA ASP A 255 20.66 -10.99 9.61
C ASP A 255 20.21 -12.01 8.55
N HIS A 256 19.05 -11.79 7.93
CA HIS A 256 18.45 -12.68 6.93
C HIS A 256 18.36 -12.06 5.52
N GLY A 257 18.98 -10.91 5.32
CA GLY A 257 18.97 -10.15 4.07
C GLY A 257 18.21 -8.82 4.21
N PRO A 258 18.12 -8.07 3.12
CA PRO A 258 17.48 -6.75 3.14
C PRO A 258 15.95 -6.84 3.25
N VAL A 259 15.37 -5.84 3.89
CA VAL A 259 13.95 -5.48 3.83
C VAL A 259 13.83 -4.22 2.99
N VAL A 260 13.02 -4.27 1.94
CA VAL A 260 12.72 -3.12 1.09
C VAL A 260 11.27 -2.71 1.34
N GLN A 261 11.09 -1.44 1.71
CA GLN A 261 9.78 -0.83 1.96
C GLN A 261 9.54 0.31 0.99
N LEU A 262 8.37 0.29 0.35
CA LEU A 262 7.85 1.34 -0.51
C LEU A 262 6.64 1.97 0.17
N SER A 263 6.66 3.29 0.37
CA SER A 263 5.52 4.01 0.93
C SER A 263 4.88 4.89 -0.13
N PHE A 264 3.55 4.91 -0.14
CA PHE A 264 2.77 5.62 -1.14
C PHE A 264 1.87 6.67 -0.48
N ASN A 265 1.64 7.76 -1.19
CA ASN A 265 0.76 8.85 -0.78
C ASN A 265 -0.20 9.16 -1.93
N SER A 266 -1.49 8.96 -1.72
CA SER A 266 -2.52 9.32 -2.72
C SER A 266 -3.47 10.41 -2.25
N VAL A 267 -3.12 11.15 -1.18
CA VAL A 267 -3.82 12.37 -0.75
C VAL A 267 -3.45 13.53 -1.68
N VAL A 268 -4.02 13.51 -2.88
CA VAL A 268 -3.77 14.54 -3.89
C VAL A 268 -4.62 15.77 -3.58
N ARG A 269 -3.98 16.87 -3.22
CA ARG A 269 -4.63 18.17 -2.93
C ARG A 269 -4.68 19.11 -4.14
N ASP A 270 -3.75 18.92 -5.08
CA ASP A 270 -3.64 19.68 -6.32
C ASP A 270 -3.23 18.72 -7.46
N LEU A 271 -4.08 18.64 -8.48
CA LEU A 271 -3.86 17.77 -9.64
C LEU A 271 -2.61 18.14 -10.43
N ASN A 272 -2.23 19.42 -10.41
CA ASN A 272 -1.12 19.98 -11.19
C ASN A 272 0.13 20.28 -10.34
N ARG A 273 0.24 19.69 -9.16
CA ARG A 273 1.34 19.99 -8.23
C ARG A 273 2.70 19.82 -8.90
N LYS A 274 3.47 20.91 -8.89
CA LYS A 274 4.88 20.88 -9.28
C LYS A 274 5.70 20.40 -8.09
N THR A 275 6.56 19.41 -8.32
CA THR A 275 7.47 18.85 -7.33
C THR A 275 8.51 19.89 -6.93
N ARG A 276 8.30 20.58 -5.80
CA ARG A 276 9.26 21.56 -5.24
C ARG A 276 9.68 21.22 -3.81
N ASP A 277 9.14 20.12 -3.27
CA ASP A 277 9.37 19.76 -1.88
C ASP A 277 10.75 19.16 -1.68
N LYS A 278 11.28 19.34 -0.48
CA LYS A 278 12.57 18.79 -0.06
C LYS A 278 12.57 17.27 -0.23
N VAL A 279 13.62 16.77 -0.87
CA VAL A 279 13.90 15.33 -0.96
C VAL A 279 14.90 14.97 0.10
N TYR A 280 14.55 14.02 0.96
CA TYR A 280 15.46 13.44 1.94
C TYR A 280 16.11 12.18 1.35
N THR A 281 17.44 12.16 1.31
CA THR A 281 18.24 11.00 0.87
C THR A 281 19.16 10.48 1.93
N ARG A 282 19.16 11.11 3.12
CA ARG A 282 19.92 10.70 4.29
C ARG A 282 18.96 10.32 5.40
N PHE A 283 19.01 9.07 5.82
CA PHE A 283 18.28 8.57 6.96
C PHE A 283 19.05 8.80 8.26
N GLY A 284 18.35 9.15 9.33
CA GLY A 284 18.91 9.28 10.67
C GLY A 284 18.23 10.37 11.50
N TRP A 285 18.91 10.82 12.56
CA TRP A 285 18.41 11.80 13.51
C TRP A 285 17.98 13.14 12.88
N ASN A 286 18.55 13.48 11.72
CA ASN A 286 18.21 14.69 10.96
C ASN A 286 16.72 14.78 10.59
N LEU A 287 16.05 13.67 10.40
CA LEU A 287 14.61 13.65 10.10
C LEU A 287 13.81 14.28 11.27
N ALA A 288 14.19 13.96 12.53
CA ALA A 288 13.53 14.54 13.70
C ALA A 288 13.97 15.99 13.97
N THR A 289 15.24 16.34 13.74
CA THR A 289 15.76 17.69 14.04
C THR A 289 15.38 18.72 12.99
N ASP A 290 15.04 18.30 11.77
CA ASP A 290 14.50 19.19 10.74
C ASP A 290 13.04 19.62 11.05
N HIS A 291 12.34 18.86 11.92
CA HIS A 291 10.96 19.11 12.36
C HIS A 291 10.83 19.03 13.90
N PRO A 292 11.56 19.87 14.66
CA PRO A 292 11.57 19.82 16.12
C PRO A 292 10.23 20.24 16.76
N GLU A 293 9.40 21.00 16.01
CA GLU A 293 8.06 21.42 16.41
C GLU A 293 7.06 20.27 16.52
N TRP A 294 7.33 19.18 15.83
CA TRP A 294 6.48 17.98 15.90
C TRP A 294 6.70 17.26 17.23
N GLU A 295 5.65 17.19 18.06
CA GLU A 295 5.70 16.55 19.39
C GLU A 295 7.02 16.85 20.17
N PRO A 296 7.29 18.10 20.54
CA PRO A 296 8.58 18.49 21.15
C PRO A 296 8.98 17.66 22.37
N ALA A 297 7.98 17.18 23.15
CA ALA A 297 8.20 16.35 24.34
C ALA A 297 8.84 14.98 24.01
N THR A 298 8.69 14.48 22.80
CA THR A 298 9.24 13.18 22.37
C THR A 298 10.49 13.32 21.50
N LEU A 299 10.96 14.52 21.19
CA LEU A 299 12.04 14.79 20.24
C LEU A 299 13.29 13.96 20.53
N ASN A 300 13.79 13.95 21.77
CA ASN A 300 14.99 13.19 22.13
C ASN A 300 14.81 11.67 21.93
N LYS A 301 13.62 11.13 22.25
CA LYS A 301 13.31 9.70 22.01
C LYS A 301 13.34 9.40 20.51
N ARG A 302 12.76 10.26 19.69
CA ARG A 302 12.72 10.08 18.21
C ARG A 302 14.11 10.17 17.60
N ILE A 303 14.95 11.09 18.04
CA ILE A 303 16.36 11.19 17.64
C ILE A 303 17.10 9.88 17.92
N LEU A 304 16.97 9.33 19.12
CA LEU A 304 17.63 8.06 19.48
C LEU A 304 17.13 6.88 18.64
N LEU A 305 15.83 6.78 18.40
CA LEU A 305 15.23 5.72 17.57
C LEU A 305 15.74 5.80 16.12
N LEU A 306 15.81 7.00 15.53
CA LEU A 306 16.28 7.19 14.17
C LEU A 306 17.80 6.96 14.05
N ASP A 307 18.58 7.35 15.06
CA ASP A 307 20.02 7.10 15.10
C ASP A 307 20.33 5.61 15.19
N GLU A 308 19.64 4.88 16.06
CA GLU A 308 19.77 3.43 16.17
C GLU A 308 19.42 2.74 14.83
N GLU A 309 18.29 3.07 14.23
CA GLU A 309 17.82 2.49 12.99
C GLU A 309 18.75 2.82 11.80
N SER A 310 19.39 4.00 11.83
CA SER A 310 20.31 4.45 10.77
C SER A 310 21.50 3.51 10.52
N ARG A 311 21.86 2.70 11.50
CA ARG A 311 22.94 1.71 11.39
C ARG A 311 22.61 0.58 10.43
N TYR A 312 21.34 0.36 10.17
CA TYR A 312 20.82 -0.72 9.32
C TYR A 312 20.29 -0.23 7.98
N VAL A 313 19.95 1.07 7.86
CA VAL A 313 19.41 1.64 6.62
C VAL A 313 20.54 1.95 5.65
N THR A 314 20.53 1.28 4.50
CA THR A 314 21.57 1.40 3.46
C THR A 314 21.12 2.18 2.23
N PHE A 315 19.81 2.32 2.03
CA PHE A 315 19.21 3.20 1.03
C PHE A 315 18.00 3.91 1.61
N PHE A 316 17.87 5.20 1.32
CA PHE A 316 16.75 6.01 1.77
C PHE A 316 16.45 7.11 0.78
N LYS A 317 15.18 7.23 0.42
CA LYS A 317 14.59 8.36 -0.27
C LYS A 317 13.21 8.63 0.28
N GLN A 318 12.89 9.89 0.58
CA GLN A 318 11.59 10.30 1.10
C GLN A 318 11.25 11.69 0.60
N GLN A 319 9.98 11.89 0.25
CA GLN A 319 9.45 13.18 -0.16
C GLN A 319 7.95 13.27 0.13
N GLU A 320 7.47 14.45 0.51
CA GLU A 320 6.04 14.74 0.53
C GLU A 320 5.56 14.98 -0.92
N LEU A 321 5.21 13.90 -1.58
CA LEU A 321 4.81 13.89 -2.98
C LEU A 321 3.55 13.02 -3.16
N PRO A 322 2.35 13.63 -3.24
CA PRO A 322 1.13 12.88 -3.49
C PRO A 322 1.01 12.43 -4.94
N GLY A 323 0.49 11.22 -5.15
CA GLY A 323 0.33 10.64 -6.48
C GLY A 323 -0.03 9.16 -6.42
N TYR A 324 0.61 8.36 -7.26
CA TYR A 324 0.40 6.91 -7.34
C TYR A 324 1.64 6.22 -7.89
N GLY A 325 1.75 4.92 -7.62
CA GLY A 325 2.80 4.07 -8.18
C GLY A 325 2.28 3.12 -9.25
N LEU A 326 3.18 2.68 -10.11
CA LEU A 326 3.02 1.48 -10.93
C LEU A 326 4.19 0.55 -10.61
N ILE A 327 3.87 -0.67 -10.17
CA ILE A 327 4.85 -1.74 -10.00
C ILE A 327 4.69 -2.70 -11.16
N THR A 328 5.78 -2.96 -11.89
CA THR A 328 5.85 -3.95 -12.96
C THR A 328 6.79 -5.08 -12.55
N THR A 329 6.34 -6.31 -12.69
CA THR A 329 7.15 -7.52 -12.48
C THR A 329 7.45 -8.18 -13.83
N ASN A 330 8.70 -8.57 -14.02
CA ASN A 330 9.15 -9.34 -15.18
C ASN A 330 9.70 -10.69 -14.72
N SER A 331 8.98 -11.75 -15.04
CA SER A 331 9.33 -13.11 -14.58
C SER A 331 10.59 -13.68 -15.22
N ASP A 332 10.90 -13.32 -16.45
CA ASP A 332 12.09 -13.84 -17.14
C ASP A 332 13.38 -13.22 -16.62
N GLU A 333 13.33 -11.93 -16.25
CA GLU A 333 14.46 -11.17 -15.74
C GLU A 333 14.54 -11.18 -14.21
N GLU A 334 13.52 -11.74 -13.53
CA GLU A 334 13.36 -11.71 -12.08
C GLU A 334 13.39 -10.29 -11.50
N GLU A 335 12.79 -9.34 -12.22
CA GLU A 335 12.86 -7.92 -11.89
C GLU A 335 11.52 -7.34 -11.43
N ILE A 336 11.61 -6.39 -10.51
CA ILE A 336 10.52 -5.54 -10.03
C ILE A 336 10.91 -4.10 -10.32
N PHE A 337 10.09 -3.42 -11.12
CA PHE A 337 10.26 -2.00 -11.40
C PHE A 337 9.18 -1.18 -10.71
N LEU A 338 9.57 -0.03 -10.20
CA LEU A 338 8.67 1.01 -9.69
C LEU A 338 8.73 2.22 -10.61
N GLU A 339 7.57 2.69 -11.06
CA GLU A 339 7.36 4.03 -11.55
C GLU A 339 6.45 4.78 -10.59
N TYR A 340 6.87 5.96 -10.12
CA TYR A 340 6.06 6.83 -9.27
C TYR A 340 5.64 8.08 -10.03
N TYR A 341 4.35 8.41 -9.96
CA TYR A 341 3.73 9.54 -10.66
C TYR A 341 3.21 10.56 -9.66
N ALA A 342 3.56 11.83 -9.84
CA ALA A 342 3.08 12.94 -9.01
C ALA A 342 1.73 13.45 -9.54
N GLY A 343 0.73 13.53 -8.67
CA GLY A 343 -0.62 13.99 -9.03
C GLY A 343 -1.21 13.18 -10.19
N VAL A 344 -1.62 13.87 -11.26
CA VAL A 344 -2.14 13.28 -12.51
C VAL A 344 -1.15 13.38 -13.68
N ASN A 345 0.14 13.48 -13.41
CA ASN A 345 1.13 13.51 -14.46
C ASN A 345 1.18 12.19 -15.24
N ASN A 346 1.41 12.29 -16.55
CA ASN A 346 1.57 11.11 -17.42
C ASN A 346 3.02 10.62 -17.49
N VAL A 347 3.98 11.45 -17.10
CA VAL A 347 5.41 11.11 -17.04
C VAL A 347 5.76 10.75 -15.61
N PRO A 348 6.40 9.61 -15.36
CA PRO A 348 6.81 9.24 -14.02
C PRO A 348 7.81 10.25 -13.47
N TYR A 349 7.60 10.63 -12.21
CA TYR A 349 8.56 11.42 -11.44
C TYR A 349 9.84 10.63 -11.17
N GLU A 350 9.69 9.33 -10.95
CA GLU A 350 10.78 8.41 -10.66
C GLU A 350 10.58 7.05 -11.31
N ARG A 351 11.69 6.43 -11.71
CA ARG A 351 11.78 5.03 -12.13
C ARG A 351 12.91 4.37 -11.37
N MET A 352 12.67 3.18 -10.81
CA MET A 352 13.63 2.45 -10.01
C MET A 352 13.47 0.93 -10.18
N CYS A 353 14.59 0.21 -10.34
CA CYS A 353 14.62 -1.24 -10.22
C CYS A 353 14.65 -1.60 -8.73
N ILE A 354 13.56 -2.14 -8.21
CA ILE A 354 13.43 -2.55 -6.81
C ILE A 354 14.20 -3.85 -6.53
N SER A 355 14.32 -4.73 -7.51
CA SER A 355 15.10 -5.97 -7.39
C SER A 355 16.57 -5.72 -7.06
N ASP A 356 17.14 -4.59 -7.48
CA ASP A 356 18.52 -4.23 -7.11
C ASP A 356 18.66 -3.91 -5.61
N LEU A 357 17.59 -3.45 -4.97
CA LEU A 357 17.57 -3.22 -3.53
C LEU A 357 17.35 -4.51 -2.72
N LEU A 358 16.94 -5.61 -3.35
CA LEU A 358 16.74 -6.91 -2.72
C LEU A 358 18.01 -7.81 -2.78
N LYS A 359 19.02 -7.40 -3.51
CA LYS A 359 20.34 -8.03 -3.59
C LYS A 359 21.23 -7.50 -2.45
#